data_18989af661404270117adb95152dd5c8
#
_entry.id   18989af661404270117adb95152dd5c8
#
_cell.length_a   1.000
_cell.length_b   1.000
_cell.length_c   1.000
_cell.angle_alpha   90.00
_cell.angle_beta   90.00
_cell.angle_gamma   90.00
#
_symmetry.space_group_name_H-M   'P 1'
#
loop_
_entity.id
_entity.type
_entity.pdbx_description
1 polymer ?
#
loop_
_entity_poly.entity_id
_entity_poly.type
_entity_poly.pdbx_seq_one_letter_code
_entity_poly.pdbx_strand_id
1 'polypeptide(L)'
;THGAGNFSIWPNKFMSYGKNQRMLGPQSGSMGFGLPAALAAKVHDPSRFVLCFAGDGDFQMNGNEMGTALQAGLNPVILIINNASYGTIRMHQEREYPTRVSGTAIVNPDYMAIAAAYGFHGERVTETGQFADAYQRACDSPTGAIVEIVTSTEAISPRTTITALRAAAGK
;
A
#
# COMPACT_ATOMS: atom_id res chain seq x y z
N THR A 1 -9.38 -0.07 -3.09
CA THR A 1 -8.94 1.34 -3.04
C THR A 1 -7.43 1.43 -3.08
N HIS A 2 -6.85 2.58 -3.41
CA HIS A 2 -5.41 2.79 -3.30
C HIS A 2 -5.09 4.27 -3.09
N GLY A 3 -3.93 4.54 -2.46
CA GLY A 3 -3.34 5.86 -2.38
C GLY A 3 -2.47 6.19 -3.60
N ALA A 4 -1.63 7.22 -3.48
CA ALA A 4 -0.74 7.67 -4.53
C ALA A 4 0.70 7.18 -4.32
N GLY A 5 1.26 6.54 -5.34
CA GLY A 5 2.65 6.05 -5.33
C GLY A 5 2.88 4.99 -6.40
N ASN A 6 4.14 4.63 -6.60
CA ASN A 6 4.50 3.62 -7.59
C ASN A 6 3.85 2.26 -7.31
N PHE A 7 3.59 1.92 -6.04
CA PHE A 7 2.93 0.67 -5.66
C PHE A 7 1.58 0.49 -6.37
N SER A 8 0.84 1.57 -6.64
CA SER A 8 -0.47 1.49 -7.30
C SER A 8 -0.41 1.03 -8.76
N ILE A 9 0.78 1.08 -9.39
CA ILE A 9 0.95 0.62 -10.78
C ILE A 9 0.65 -0.87 -10.91
N TRP A 10 0.98 -1.69 -9.89
CA TRP A 10 0.75 -3.14 -9.93
C TRP A 10 -0.73 -3.50 -9.93
N PRO A 11 -1.57 -3.07 -8.98
CA PRO A 11 -3.00 -3.37 -9.03
C PRO A 11 -3.66 -2.77 -10.28
N ASN A 12 -3.27 -1.58 -10.72
CA ASN A 12 -3.80 -0.98 -11.94
C ASN A 12 -3.48 -1.79 -13.20
N LYS A 13 -2.33 -2.48 -13.22
CA LYS A 13 -1.89 -3.23 -14.40
C LYS A 13 -2.35 -4.70 -14.39
N PHE A 14 -2.39 -5.32 -13.22
CA PHE A 14 -2.54 -6.78 -13.14
C PHE A 14 -3.90 -7.22 -12.59
N MET A 15 -4.66 -6.35 -11.93
CA MET A 15 -6.00 -6.71 -11.49
C MET A 15 -7.00 -6.58 -12.64
N SER A 16 -7.87 -7.56 -12.74
CA SER A 16 -9.03 -7.54 -13.63
C SER A 16 -10.28 -7.26 -12.80
N TYR A 17 -11.15 -6.39 -13.30
CA TYR A 17 -12.36 -5.99 -12.60
C TYR A 17 -13.61 -6.55 -13.29
N GLY A 18 -14.43 -7.24 -12.51
CA GLY A 18 -15.74 -7.73 -12.92
C GLY A 18 -16.82 -6.62 -12.84
N LYS A 19 -18.02 -6.95 -13.31
CA LYS A 19 -19.16 -6.02 -13.39
C LYS A 19 -19.48 -5.29 -12.07
N ASN A 20 -19.30 -5.94 -10.93
CA ASN A 20 -19.65 -5.41 -9.62
C ASN A 20 -18.43 -4.93 -8.81
N GLN A 21 -17.26 -4.92 -9.41
CA GLN A 21 -16.04 -4.44 -8.77
C GLN A 21 -15.76 -2.99 -9.16
N ARG A 22 -15.13 -2.25 -8.25
CA ARG A 22 -14.78 -0.84 -8.44
C ARG A 22 -13.40 -0.61 -7.85
N MET A 23 -12.67 0.27 -8.49
CA MET A 23 -11.42 0.80 -7.96
C MET A 23 -11.59 2.29 -7.67
N LEU A 24 -11.19 2.72 -6.47
CA LEU A 24 -11.18 4.11 -6.05
C LEU A 24 -9.73 4.54 -5.84
N GLY A 25 -9.29 5.53 -6.59
CA GLY A 25 -7.96 6.13 -6.49
C GLY A 25 -8.03 7.66 -6.45
N PRO A 26 -7.00 8.33 -5.94
CA PRO A 26 -7.00 9.78 -5.82
C PRO A 26 -6.82 10.45 -7.18
N GLN A 27 -7.79 11.28 -7.59
CA GLN A 27 -7.71 12.03 -8.85
C GLN A 27 -6.58 13.08 -8.84
N SER A 28 -6.30 13.66 -7.68
CA SER A 28 -5.25 14.66 -7.49
C SER A 28 -3.88 14.07 -7.14
N GLY A 29 -3.74 12.74 -7.11
CA GLY A 29 -2.50 12.09 -6.70
C GLY A 29 -2.19 12.23 -5.21
N SER A 30 -3.21 12.40 -4.36
CA SER A 30 -3.04 12.56 -2.92
C SER A 30 -2.60 11.26 -2.26
N MET A 31 -1.46 11.29 -1.58
CA MET A 31 -1.05 10.24 -0.65
C MET A 31 -2.02 10.19 0.54
N GLY A 32 -2.20 9.00 1.12
CA GLY A 32 -3.11 8.79 2.25
C GLY A 32 -4.58 8.61 1.87
N PHE A 33 -4.94 8.66 0.60
CA PHE A 33 -6.35 8.53 0.15
C PHE A 33 -6.90 7.10 0.33
N GLY A 34 -6.04 6.08 0.21
CA GLY A 34 -6.48 4.68 0.09
C GLY A 34 -7.30 4.20 1.28
N LEU A 35 -6.84 4.43 2.52
CA LEU A 35 -7.51 3.98 3.73
C LEU A 35 -8.84 4.71 3.97
N PRO A 36 -8.92 6.06 3.99
CA PRO A 36 -10.21 6.76 4.10
C PRO A 36 -11.23 6.33 3.05
N ALA A 37 -10.79 6.13 1.80
CA ALA A 37 -11.68 5.64 0.73
C ALA A 37 -12.17 4.21 0.98
N ALA A 38 -11.34 3.34 1.57
CA ALA A 38 -11.73 1.99 1.97
C ALA A 38 -12.82 2.04 3.06
N LEU A 39 -12.65 2.90 4.05
CA LEU A 39 -13.64 3.08 5.11
C LEU A 39 -14.94 3.64 4.56
N ALA A 40 -14.89 4.64 3.68
CA ALA A 40 -16.06 5.19 3.03
C ALA A 40 -16.81 4.12 2.20
N ALA A 41 -16.08 3.25 1.49
CA ALA A 41 -16.67 2.14 0.75
C ALA A 41 -17.37 1.13 1.69
N LYS A 42 -16.78 0.83 2.85
CA LYS A 42 -17.39 -0.04 3.87
C LYS A 42 -18.61 0.59 4.52
N VAL A 43 -18.60 1.90 4.77
CA VAL A 43 -19.78 2.62 5.29
C VAL A 43 -20.93 2.61 4.28
N HIS A 44 -20.60 2.81 2.99
CA HIS A 44 -21.59 2.82 1.91
C HIS A 44 -22.24 1.44 1.71
N ASP A 45 -21.45 0.39 1.77
CA ASP A 45 -21.91 -1.00 1.63
C ASP A 45 -21.13 -1.93 2.58
N PRO A 46 -21.62 -2.14 3.81
CA PRO A 46 -20.95 -2.96 4.82
C PRO A 46 -20.74 -4.42 4.39
N SER A 47 -21.58 -4.94 3.49
CA SER A 47 -21.46 -6.33 3.00
C SER A 47 -20.31 -6.53 2.01
N ARG A 48 -19.80 -5.44 1.44
CA ARG A 48 -18.76 -5.49 0.42
C ARG A 48 -17.41 -5.82 1.01
N PHE A 49 -16.70 -6.74 0.38
CA PHE A 49 -15.26 -6.91 0.62
C PHE A 49 -14.51 -5.69 0.10
N VAL A 50 -13.68 -5.08 0.95
CA VAL A 50 -12.90 -3.89 0.59
C VAL A 50 -11.42 -4.14 0.83
N LEU A 51 -10.64 -3.99 -0.23
CA LEU A 51 -9.18 -4.12 -0.23
C LEU A 51 -8.56 -2.74 -0.46
N CYS A 52 -7.64 -2.35 0.43
CA CYS A 52 -6.85 -1.12 0.33
C CYS A 52 -5.40 -1.44 0.00
N PHE A 53 -4.87 -0.87 -1.07
CA PHE A 53 -3.44 -0.85 -1.35
C PHE A 53 -2.85 0.48 -0.88
N ALA A 54 -1.84 0.41 -0.04
CA ALA A 54 -1.12 1.58 0.46
C ALA A 54 0.39 1.35 0.34
N GLY A 55 1.16 2.37 0.00
CA GLY A 55 2.59 2.37 0.24
C GLY A 55 2.86 2.63 1.72
N ASP A 56 4.06 2.28 2.20
CA ASP A 56 4.45 2.52 3.59
C ASP A 56 4.35 4.01 3.98
N GLY A 57 4.92 4.91 3.17
CA GLY A 57 4.79 6.35 3.39
C GLY A 57 3.38 6.89 3.10
N ASP A 58 2.65 6.28 2.19
CA ASP A 58 1.26 6.62 1.88
C ASP A 58 0.32 6.28 3.05
N PHE A 59 0.47 5.10 3.66
CA PHE A 59 -0.30 4.69 4.83
C PHE A 59 -0.09 5.63 6.02
N GLN A 60 1.14 6.08 6.25
CA GLN A 60 1.47 6.95 7.38
C GLN A 60 0.83 8.35 7.28
N MET A 61 0.33 8.76 6.13
CA MET A 61 -0.38 10.06 5.98
C MET A 61 -1.71 10.07 6.74
N ASN A 62 -2.45 8.96 6.72
CA ASN A 62 -3.78 8.82 7.33
C ASN A 62 -3.99 7.49 8.06
N GLY A 63 -2.92 6.84 8.52
CA GLY A 63 -3.01 5.58 9.28
C GLY A 63 -3.81 5.69 10.58
N ASN A 64 -3.93 6.90 11.14
CA ASN A 64 -4.78 7.20 12.30
C ASN A 64 -6.28 6.94 12.01
N GLU A 65 -6.72 6.88 10.76
CA GLU A 65 -8.09 6.52 10.38
C GLU A 65 -8.44 5.05 10.72
N MET A 66 -7.49 4.24 11.12
CA MET A 66 -7.79 2.96 11.78
C MET A 66 -8.62 3.15 13.06
N GLY A 67 -8.48 4.29 13.73
CA GLY A 67 -9.36 4.67 14.85
C GLY A 67 -10.81 4.84 14.39
N THR A 68 -11.04 5.44 13.23
CA THR A 68 -12.37 5.56 12.60
C THR A 68 -12.92 4.18 12.24
N ALA A 69 -12.08 3.29 11.69
CA ALA A 69 -12.49 1.92 11.40
C ALA A 69 -12.94 1.17 12.66
N LEU A 70 -12.15 1.26 13.74
CA LEU A 70 -12.47 0.63 15.00
C LEU A 70 -13.79 1.18 15.59
N GLN A 71 -13.93 2.50 15.63
CA GLN A 71 -15.13 3.16 16.18
C GLN A 71 -16.41 2.79 15.41
N ALA A 72 -16.31 2.65 14.08
CA ALA A 72 -17.43 2.34 13.21
C ALA A 72 -17.63 0.84 12.95
N GLY A 73 -16.82 -0.03 13.53
CA GLY A 73 -16.87 -1.49 13.31
C GLY A 73 -16.59 -1.92 11.88
N LEU A 74 -15.69 -1.21 11.18
CA LEU A 74 -15.36 -1.48 9.79
C LEU A 74 -14.14 -2.40 9.70
N ASN A 75 -14.18 -3.33 8.73
CA ASN A 75 -13.17 -4.40 8.60
C ASN A 75 -12.53 -4.45 7.20
N PRO A 76 -11.85 -3.39 6.73
CA PRO A 76 -11.10 -3.44 5.48
C PRO A 76 -9.87 -4.36 5.61
N VAL A 77 -9.42 -4.94 4.49
CA VAL A 77 -8.10 -5.55 4.37
C VAL A 77 -7.14 -4.52 3.78
N ILE A 78 -6.04 -4.26 4.45
CA ILE A 78 -5.05 -3.24 4.07
C ILE A 78 -3.75 -3.95 3.71
N LEU A 79 -3.32 -3.82 2.45
CA LEU A 79 -2.00 -4.27 1.99
C LEU A 79 -1.04 -3.09 2.02
N ILE A 80 -0.05 -3.13 2.92
CA ILE A 80 0.99 -2.11 3.00
C ILE A 80 2.21 -2.60 2.22
N ILE A 81 2.50 -1.95 1.10
CA ILE A 81 3.67 -2.23 0.27
C ILE A 81 4.84 -1.45 0.83
N ASN A 82 5.67 -2.14 1.60
CA ASN A 82 6.79 -1.55 2.33
C ASN A 82 8.10 -1.73 1.57
N ASN A 83 8.59 -0.66 0.97
CA ASN A 83 9.92 -0.59 0.37
C ASN A 83 10.87 0.36 1.13
N ALA A 84 10.49 0.83 2.31
CA ALA A 84 11.20 1.79 3.15
C ALA A 84 11.62 3.06 2.40
N SER A 85 10.78 3.53 1.45
CA SER A 85 11.12 4.68 0.62
C SER A 85 9.90 5.39 0.02
N TYR A 86 9.98 6.70 -0.12
CA TYR A 86 9.10 7.46 -1.02
C TYR A 86 9.50 7.16 -2.48
N GLY A 87 9.12 5.97 -2.96
CA GLY A 87 9.62 5.37 -4.20
C GLY A 87 9.41 6.23 -5.44
N THR A 88 8.29 6.94 -5.55
CA THR A 88 8.01 7.85 -6.69
C THR A 88 8.98 9.03 -6.70
N ILE A 89 9.22 9.65 -5.55
CA ILE A 89 10.14 10.79 -5.43
C ILE A 89 11.57 10.32 -5.74
N ARG A 90 11.98 9.20 -5.15
CA ARG A 90 13.27 8.59 -5.43
C ARG A 90 13.46 8.27 -6.91
N MET A 91 12.45 7.73 -7.57
CA MET A 91 12.48 7.47 -9.01
C MET A 91 12.79 8.74 -9.82
N HIS A 92 12.18 9.86 -9.48
CA HIS A 92 12.47 11.14 -10.15
C HIS A 92 13.89 11.64 -9.87
N GLN A 93 14.36 11.53 -8.63
CA GLN A 93 15.75 11.89 -8.29
C GLN A 93 16.75 11.04 -9.08
N GLU A 94 16.54 9.72 -9.15
CA GLU A 94 17.44 8.81 -9.84
C GLU A 94 17.42 8.98 -11.37
N ARG A 95 16.31 9.45 -11.93
CA ARG A 95 16.19 9.74 -13.36
C ARG A 95 16.89 11.02 -13.75
N GLU A 96 16.72 12.10 -12.97
CA GLU A 96 17.24 13.43 -13.27
C GLU A 96 18.67 13.64 -12.74
N TYR A 97 18.95 13.06 -11.58
CA TYR A 97 20.23 13.21 -10.86
C TYR A 97 20.67 11.86 -10.26
N PRO A 98 21.14 10.92 -11.07
CA PRO A 98 21.49 9.57 -10.61
C PRO A 98 22.42 9.59 -9.41
N THR A 99 22.16 8.70 -8.44
CA THR A 99 22.91 8.54 -7.18
C THR A 99 22.84 9.72 -6.18
N ARG A 100 22.16 10.81 -6.53
CA ARG A 100 21.98 11.98 -5.65
C ARG A 100 20.66 11.91 -4.90
N VAL A 101 20.46 10.85 -4.11
CA VAL A 101 19.24 10.61 -3.36
C VAL A 101 19.25 11.41 -2.05
N SER A 102 18.14 12.10 -1.75
CA SER A 102 17.97 12.85 -0.52
C SER A 102 16.52 12.84 -0.05
N GLY A 103 16.31 12.63 1.27
CA GLY A 103 15.00 12.76 1.93
C GLY A 103 13.95 11.72 1.52
N THR A 104 14.34 10.61 0.91
CA THR A 104 13.38 9.59 0.43
C THR A 104 13.40 8.28 1.20
N ALA A 105 14.38 8.07 2.08
CA ALA A 105 14.38 6.90 2.96
C ALA A 105 13.34 7.08 4.08
N ILE A 106 12.64 6.00 4.41
CA ILE A 106 11.64 5.96 5.48
C ILE A 106 12.10 4.94 6.53
N VAL A 107 12.00 5.31 7.79
CA VAL A 107 12.03 4.38 8.92
C VAL A 107 10.59 4.11 9.31
N ASN A 108 10.12 2.91 9.01
CA ASN A 108 8.73 2.54 9.25
C ASN A 108 8.50 2.10 10.71
N PRO A 109 7.29 2.34 11.25
CA PRO A 109 6.87 1.74 12.51
C PRO A 109 6.67 0.22 12.36
N ASP A 110 6.49 -0.48 13.45
CA ASP A 110 6.03 -1.87 13.43
C ASP A 110 4.52 -1.92 13.09
N TYR A 111 4.18 -2.25 11.85
CA TYR A 111 2.80 -2.32 11.39
C TYR A 111 2.01 -3.45 12.07
N MET A 112 2.67 -4.49 12.56
CA MET A 112 2.01 -5.56 13.33
C MET A 112 1.57 -5.05 14.70
N ALA A 113 2.43 -4.25 15.34
CA ALA A 113 2.09 -3.58 16.61
C ALA A 113 0.93 -2.58 16.41
N ILE A 114 0.91 -1.85 15.28
CA ILE A 114 -0.20 -0.95 14.92
C ILE A 114 -1.49 -1.74 14.72
N ALA A 115 -1.47 -2.83 13.95
CA ALA A 115 -2.64 -3.68 13.76
C ALA A 115 -3.20 -4.16 15.10
N ALA A 116 -2.34 -4.70 15.94
CA ALA A 116 -2.73 -5.20 17.28
C ALA A 116 -3.31 -4.08 18.16
N ALA A 117 -2.74 -2.87 18.15
CA ALA A 117 -3.21 -1.75 18.94
C ALA A 117 -4.64 -1.31 18.58
N TYR A 118 -5.04 -1.48 17.31
CA TYR A 118 -6.40 -1.21 16.84
C TYR A 118 -7.29 -2.46 16.79
N GLY A 119 -6.81 -3.63 17.27
CA GLY A 119 -7.57 -4.88 17.26
C GLY A 119 -7.73 -5.53 15.89
N PHE A 120 -6.91 -5.14 14.93
CA PHE A 120 -6.85 -5.72 13.58
C PHE A 120 -5.92 -6.93 13.55
N HIS A 121 -6.21 -7.86 12.66
CA HIS A 121 -5.28 -8.94 12.34
C HIS A 121 -4.03 -8.39 11.63
N GLY A 122 -2.85 -8.86 11.99
CA GLY A 122 -1.57 -8.41 11.43
C GLY A 122 -0.76 -9.56 10.82
N GLU A 123 -0.28 -9.41 9.59
CA GLU A 123 0.61 -10.35 8.90
C GLU A 123 1.78 -9.60 8.28
N ARG A 124 2.98 -10.18 8.37
CA ARG A 124 4.16 -9.68 7.67
C ARG A 124 4.65 -10.72 6.66
N VAL A 125 4.76 -10.30 5.41
CA VAL A 125 5.20 -11.11 4.28
C VAL A 125 6.55 -10.60 3.81
N THR A 126 7.58 -11.44 3.90
CA THR A 126 8.96 -11.13 3.45
C THR A 126 9.37 -11.96 2.23
N GLU A 127 8.62 -13.03 1.94
CA GLU A 127 8.86 -13.92 0.82
C GLU A 127 7.56 -14.18 0.06
N THR A 128 7.66 -14.29 -1.26
CA THR A 128 6.49 -14.45 -2.15
C THR A 128 5.60 -15.64 -1.77
N GLY A 129 6.20 -16.76 -1.35
CA GLY A 129 5.47 -17.97 -0.97
C GLY A 129 4.57 -17.81 0.26
N GLN A 130 4.81 -16.81 1.10
CA GLN A 130 4.01 -16.55 2.30
C GLN A 130 2.70 -15.81 2.00
N PHE A 131 2.63 -15.13 0.85
CA PHE A 131 1.57 -14.16 0.57
C PHE A 131 0.18 -14.78 0.51
N ALA A 132 0.02 -15.91 -0.17
CA ALA A 132 -1.29 -16.52 -0.39
C ALA A 132 -1.98 -16.87 0.94
N ASP A 133 -1.26 -17.52 1.84
CA ASP A 133 -1.80 -17.95 3.13
C ASP A 133 -2.04 -16.75 4.07
N ALA A 134 -1.12 -15.79 4.11
CA ALA A 134 -1.27 -14.55 4.89
C ALA A 134 -2.48 -13.73 4.42
N TYR A 135 -2.63 -13.59 3.11
CA TYR A 135 -3.77 -12.89 2.51
C TYR A 135 -5.10 -13.60 2.81
N GLN A 136 -5.14 -14.92 2.74
CA GLN A 136 -6.34 -15.68 3.08
C GLN A 136 -6.75 -15.46 4.55
N ARG A 137 -5.80 -15.57 5.50
CA ARG A 137 -6.08 -15.28 6.92
C ARG A 137 -6.55 -13.85 7.14
N ALA A 138 -5.98 -12.89 6.42
CA ALA A 138 -6.41 -11.49 6.46
C ALA A 138 -7.85 -11.32 5.95
N CYS A 139 -8.23 -12.02 4.87
CA CYS A 139 -9.59 -12.01 4.35
C CYS A 139 -10.62 -12.63 5.31
N ASP A 140 -10.20 -13.63 6.06
CA ASP A 140 -11.04 -14.35 7.02
C ASP A 140 -11.18 -13.61 8.36
N SER A 141 -10.41 -12.53 8.57
CA SER A 141 -10.45 -11.77 9.81
C SER A 141 -11.76 -10.99 9.98
N PRO A 142 -12.50 -11.17 11.08
CA PRO A 142 -13.74 -10.46 11.31
C PRO A 142 -13.52 -8.97 11.63
N THR A 143 -12.34 -8.59 12.09
CA THR A 143 -12.03 -7.21 12.50
C THR A 143 -11.31 -6.39 11.44
N GLY A 144 -11.02 -6.98 10.26
CA GLY A 144 -10.13 -6.39 9.27
C GLY A 144 -8.67 -6.77 9.51
N ALA A 145 -7.79 -6.38 8.60
CA ALA A 145 -6.41 -6.80 8.65
C ALA A 145 -5.43 -5.79 8.06
N ILE A 146 -4.19 -5.82 8.54
CA ILE A 146 -3.01 -5.28 7.87
C ILE A 146 -2.13 -6.45 7.40
N VAL A 147 -1.80 -6.47 6.12
CA VAL A 147 -0.75 -7.33 5.56
C VAL A 147 0.39 -6.44 5.08
N GLU A 148 1.49 -6.44 5.81
CA GLU A 148 2.71 -5.76 5.38
C GLU A 148 3.46 -6.65 4.39
N ILE A 149 3.73 -6.14 3.20
CA ILE A 149 4.49 -6.82 2.16
C ILE A 149 5.82 -6.10 2.00
N VAL A 150 6.89 -6.71 2.52
CA VAL A 150 8.24 -6.15 2.40
C VAL A 150 8.74 -6.35 0.98
N THR A 151 9.11 -5.25 0.34
CA THR A 151 9.54 -5.25 -1.07
C THR A 151 10.88 -4.56 -1.26
N SER A 152 11.52 -4.79 -2.41
CA SER A 152 12.77 -4.13 -2.76
C SER A 152 12.54 -2.69 -3.19
N THR A 153 13.42 -1.77 -2.75
CA THR A 153 13.50 -0.40 -3.27
C THR A 153 13.84 -0.33 -4.75
N GLU A 154 14.43 -1.39 -5.32
CA GLU A 154 14.74 -1.50 -6.74
C GLU A 154 13.49 -1.58 -7.62
N ALA A 155 12.42 -2.19 -7.12
CA ALA A 155 11.20 -2.41 -7.87
C ALA A 155 10.33 -1.14 -7.96
N ILE A 156 10.56 -0.30 -8.97
CA ILE A 156 9.82 0.95 -9.14
C ILE A 156 8.52 0.75 -9.91
N SER A 157 8.55 -0.13 -10.90
CA SER A 157 7.39 -0.47 -11.70
C SER A 157 7.58 -1.87 -12.31
N PRO A 158 6.52 -2.48 -12.88
CA PRO A 158 6.67 -3.74 -13.60
C PRO A 158 7.60 -3.69 -14.81
N ARG A 159 8.09 -2.51 -15.19
CA ARG A 159 8.90 -2.31 -16.40
C ARG A 159 10.30 -1.81 -16.14
N THR A 160 10.61 -1.29 -14.94
CA THR A 160 11.91 -0.68 -14.68
C THR A 160 12.29 -0.76 -13.20
N THR A 161 13.60 -0.68 -12.96
CA THR A 161 14.23 -0.67 -11.65
C THR A 161 15.04 0.61 -11.46
N ILE A 162 15.47 0.92 -10.23
CA ILE A 162 16.41 2.02 -9.94
C ILE A 162 17.69 1.84 -10.76
N THR A 163 18.27 0.64 -10.75
CA THR A 163 19.48 0.33 -11.52
C THR A 163 19.31 0.60 -13.01
N ALA A 164 18.17 0.22 -13.59
CA ALA A 164 17.89 0.48 -15.02
C ALA A 164 17.74 1.98 -15.31
N LEU A 165 17.12 2.76 -14.41
CA LEU A 165 17.02 4.21 -14.55
C LEU A 165 18.38 4.89 -14.53
N ARG A 166 19.26 4.53 -13.60
CA ARG A 166 20.62 5.05 -13.51
C ARG A 166 21.41 4.79 -14.80
N ALA A 167 21.31 3.56 -15.32
CA ALA A 167 22.00 3.19 -16.57
C ALA A 167 21.48 3.99 -17.78
N ALA A 168 20.20 4.34 -17.81
CA ALA A 168 19.61 5.15 -18.86
C ALA A 168 19.98 6.63 -18.77
N ALA A 169 20.13 7.17 -17.56
CA ALA A 169 20.47 8.57 -17.33
C ALA A 169 21.96 8.88 -17.55
N GLY A 170 22.84 7.89 -17.48
CA GLY A 170 24.29 8.02 -17.74
C GLY A 170 24.70 7.96 -19.21
N LYS A 171 23.72 7.89 -20.12
CA LYS A 171 23.92 7.94 -21.59
C LYS A 171 23.59 9.33 -22.12
#